data_82c1ca0708658277381bc9bacbf34618
#
_entry.id   82c1ca0708658277381bc9bacbf34618
#
_cell.length_a   1.000
_cell.length_b   1.000
_cell.length_c   1.000
_cell.angle_alpha   90.00
_cell.angle_beta   90.00
_cell.angle_gamma   90.00
#
_symmetry.space_group_name_H-M   'P 1'
#
loop_
_entity.id
_entity.type
_entity.pdbx_description
1 polymer ?
#
loop_
_entity_poly.entity_id
_entity_poly.type
_entity_poly.pdbx_seq_one_letter_code
_entity_poly.pdbx_strand_id
1 'polypeptide(L)'
;MPKTHKTSAKSGKKKQHLALPPSTPSPGPVVGTPVSGPIFSEPSVIPDPTKYTVSHASDSQAYSEMDALIKASKFLPLAFPVAAVPEPVFNLADSLGSSGPSTVAKIQQAGSIVFHCAGDTGNTTGPNSENETVDKMLSDFNGESPDALPQFFYHLGDVVYSFGEHKYYYDQFYNAFRNYPRPIFSIAGNHDGIVLPPPAGSGDPKDSLSAFLANFCAPGFAHAPDAMGLSRTTMIQPGVYFTLEAPFVRMLGLYSNMLENPGVISSTKDPKSGKPKFSNLSDAQLTYLAAALDRVKKENFAGALLICVHHPPYAFGSHSGSMVMLKEIDAICDKAGLWPHAILSGHAHSYQRFTRGLGKRQIPFIVCGNGGHGLNKLSKTQTLRTPQSMPIFAQPEAKDTVTFESYDDVNYGYLRILANPTQLRIEYHPASDGGQTKTPDDSATVDLASGTLVHYTPPA
;
A
#
# COMPACT_ATOMS: atom_id res chain seq x y z
N MET A 1 -41.63 38.64 -58.00
CA MET A 1 -41.92 37.77 -56.82
C MET A 1 -40.62 37.44 -56.20
N PRO A 2 -40.25 37.88 -54.97
CA PRO A 2 -39.00 37.61 -54.35
C PRO A 2 -39.07 36.28 -53.50
N LYS A 3 -38.01 35.50 -53.59
CA LYS A 3 -37.83 34.25 -52.81
C LYS A 3 -37.38 34.61 -51.41
N THR A 4 -38.11 34.13 -50.40
CA THR A 4 -37.76 34.22 -48.97
C THR A 4 -36.79 33.16 -48.58
N HIS A 5 -35.61 33.50 -48.08
CA HIS A 5 -34.66 32.64 -47.41
C HIS A 5 -35.10 32.43 -45.95
N LYS A 6 -35.34 31.17 -45.54
CA LYS A 6 -35.48 30.76 -44.13
C LYS A 6 -34.11 30.46 -43.57
N THR A 7 -33.61 31.26 -42.65
CA THR A 7 -32.45 30.97 -41.80
C THR A 7 -32.87 30.12 -40.60
N SER A 8 -32.35 28.91 -40.52
CA SER A 8 -32.53 28.01 -39.37
C SER A 8 -31.48 28.36 -38.32
N ALA A 9 -31.91 28.84 -37.17
CA ALA A 9 -31.06 29.03 -36.01
C ALA A 9 -30.83 27.70 -35.31
N LYS A 10 -29.57 27.24 -35.28
CA LYS A 10 -29.14 26.12 -34.42
C LYS A 10 -28.99 26.61 -32.97
N SER A 11 -29.91 26.21 -32.08
CA SER A 11 -29.75 26.43 -30.66
C SER A 11 -28.69 25.49 -30.10
N GLY A 12 -27.51 26.01 -29.83
CA GLY A 12 -26.45 25.29 -29.07
C GLY A 12 -26.85 25.16 -27.61
N LYS A 13 -27.23 23.97 -27.18
CA LYS A 13 -27.35 23.66 -25.75
C LYS A 13 -25.96 23.69 -25.12
N LYS A 14 -25.62 24.74 -24.38
CA LYS A 14 -24.47 24.77 -23.48
C LYS A 14 -24.70 23.72 -22.40
N LYS A 15 -23.85 22.71 -22.34
CA LYS A 15 -23.74 21.81 -21.16
C LYS A 15 -23.30 22.70 -20.00
N GLN A 16 -24.19 22.95 -19.05
CA GLN A 16 -23.81 23.46 -17.74
C GLN A 16 -23.01 22.39 -17.01
N HIS A 17 -21.73 22.62 -16.83
CA HIS A 17 -20.96 21.93 -15.81
C HIS A 17 -21.48 22.36 -14.44
N LEU A 18 -22.16 21.49 -13.74
CA LEU A 18 -22.45 21.67 -12.32
C LEU A 18 -21.09 21.72 -11.60
N ALA A 19 -20.68 22.92 -11.20
CA ALA A 19 -19.60 23.07 -10.23
C ALA A 19 -20.11 22.52 -8.90
N LEU A 20 -19.42 21.52 -8.36
CA LEU A 20 -19.65 21.02 -7.02
C LEU A 20 -19.44 22.17 -6.02
N PRO A 21 -20.28 22.32 -4.99
CA PRO A 21 -20.08 23.31 -3.95
C PRO A 21 -18.72 23.09 -3.27
N PRO A 22 -18.07 24.13 -2.75
CA PRO A 22 -16.82 23.98 -2.01
C PRO A 22 -17.03 22.98 -0.87
N SER A 23 -16.14 21.99 -0.78
CA SER A 23 -16.17 20.95 0.22
C SER A 23 -16.18 21.57 1.61
N THR A 24 -17.27 21.38 2.35
CA THR A 24 -17.25 21.53 3.80
C THR A 24 -16.17 20.58 4.35
N PRO A 25 -15.37 21.00 5.35
CA PRO A 25 -14.40 20.11 5.95
C PRO A 25 -15.10 18.81 6.40
N SER A 26 -14.55 17.68 5.99
CA SER A 26 -15.00 16.36 6.43
C SER A 26 -15.13 16.37 7.95
N PRO A 27 -16.16 15.79 8.55
CA PRO A 27 -16.14 15.55 9.99
C PRO A 27 -14.85 14.79 10.29
N GLY A 28 -14.10 15.27 11.27
CA GLY A 28 -12.87 14.62 11.70
C GLY A 28 -13.12 13.14 11.99
N PRO A 29 -12.08 12.30 11.90
CA PRO A 29 -12.22 10.86 12.14
C PRO A 29 -12.96 10.60 13.45
N VAL A 30 -13.83 9.58 13.45
CA VAL A 30 -14.52 9.15 14.67
C VAL A 30 -13.45 8.80 15.70
N VAL A 31 -13.29 9.65 16.70
CA VAL A 31 -12.24 9.48 17.70
C VAL A 31 -12.74 8.44 18.70
N GLY A 32 -12.02 7.31 18.78
CA GLY A 32 -12.25 6.31 19.83
C GLY A 32 -11.95 6.84 21.25
N THR A 33 -12.07 5.99 22.25
CA THR A 33 -11.72 6.34 23.62
C THR A 33 -10.21 6.52 23.75
N PRO A 34 -9.71 7.73 24.07
CA PRO A 34 -8.28 7.99 24.18
C PRO A 34 -7.60 7.15 25.28
N VAL A 35 -6.36 6.75 25.03
CA VAL A 35 -5.51 6.01 25.97
C VAL A 35 -4.12 6.66 26.06
N SER A 36 -3.39 6.36 27.13
CA SER A 36 -2.09 7.01 27.41
C SER A 36 -0.94 6.52 26.55
N GLY A 37 -1.13 5.41 25.81
CA GLY A 37 -0.08 4.83 24.96
C GLY A 37 -0.61 3.67 24.12
N PRO A 38 0.22 3.12 23.20
CA PRO A 38 -0.21 2.08 22.30
C PRO A 38 -0.42 0.73 23.01
N ILE A 39 -1.42 -0.01 22.55
CA ILE A 39 -1.66 -1.42 22.87
C ILE A 39 -1.69 -2.18 21.55
N PHE A 40 -0.81 -3.17 21.40
CA PHE A 40 -0.63 -3.88 20.13
C PHE A 40 -1.24 -5.28 20.11
N SER A 41 -1.36 -5.94 21.25
CA SER A 41 -1.88 -7.31 21.28
C SER A 41 -2.71 -7.60 22.53
N GLU A 42 -3.58 -8.57 22.37
CA GLU A 42 -4.38 -9.18 23.45
C GLU A 42 -4.14 -10.70 23.43
N PRO A 43 -3.11 -11.19 24.11
CA PRO A 43 -2.63 -12.58 23.95
C PRO A 43 -3.63 -13.64 24.41
N SER A 44 -4.71 -13.28 25.09
CA SER A 44 -5.66 -14.24 25.66
C SER A 44 -7.09 -14.12 25.11
N VAL A 45 -7.30 -13.31 24.09
CA VAL A 45 -8.65 -13.09 23.54
C VAL A 45 -9.04 -14.24 22.62
N ILE A 46 -10.15 -14.92 22.97
CA ILE A 46 -10.81 -15.86 22.07
C ILE A 46 -11.66 -15.07 21.08
N PRO A 47 -11.60 -15.37 19.78
CA PRO A 47 -12.47 -14.74 18.80
C PRO A 47 -13.94 -14.87 19.17
N ASP A 48 -14.67 -13.78 19.08
CA ASP A 48 -16.12 -13.78 19.28
C ASP A 48 -16.83 -13.82 17.93
N PRO A 49 -17.31 -15.00 17.49
CA PRO A 49 -17.91 -15.15 16.16
C PRO A 49 -19.21 -14.36 16.01
N THR A 50 -19.83 -13.89 17.09
CA THR A 50 -21.05 -13.07 17.04
C THR A 50 -20.77 -11.66 16.54
N LYS A 51 -19.51 -11.23 16.54
CA LYS A 51 -19.07 -9.92 16.06
C LYS A 51 -18.62 -9.93 14.59
N TYR A 52 -18.48 -11.11 14.00
CA TYR A 52 -18.16 -11.18 12.57
C TYR A 52 -19.37 -10.76 11.74
N THR A 53 -19.08 -9.93 10.75
CA THR A 53 -20.06 -9.66 9.71
C THR A 53 -20.04 -10.86 8.74
N VAL A 54 -21.20 -11.49 8.57
CA VAL A 54 -21.35 -12.62 7.65
C VAL A 54 -20.92 -12.19 6.25
N SER A 55 -20.40 -13.16 5.48
CA SER A 55 -20.00 -12.98 4.08
C SER A 55 -20.86 -11.96 3.32
N HIS A 56 -20.22 -10.96 2.73
CA HIS A 56 -20.86 -9.88 1.97
C HIS A 56 -20.50 -9.95 0.48
N ALA A 57 -20.50 -11.15 -0.08
CA ALA A 57 -20.21 -11.39 -1.49
C ALA A 57 -21.06 -10.56 -2.48
N SER A 58 -22.24 -10.07 -2.05
CA SER A 58 -23.06 -9.12 -2.80
C SER A 58 -22.37 -7.81 -3.14
N ASP A 59 -21.34 -7.41 -2.37
CA ASP A 59 -20.59 -6.20 -2.61
C ASP A 59 -19.73 -6.30 -3.87
N SER A 60 -19.42 -7.48 -4.36
CA SER A 60 -18.68 -7.69 -5.61
C SER A 60 -19.45 -7.18 -6.83
N GLN A 61 -20.79 -7.27 -6.83
CA GLN A 61 -21.61 -6.66 -7.88
C GLN A 61 -21.55 -5.14 -7.81
N ALA A 62 -21.74 -4.57 -6.61
CA ALA A 62 -21.65 -3.12 -6.39
C ALA A 62 -20.26 -2.57 -6.76
N TYR A 63 -19.22 -3.32 -6.45
CA TYR A 63 -17.85 -2.98 -6.86
C TYR A 63 -17.70 -2.94 -8.39
N SER A 64 -18.19 -3.96 -9.08
CA SER A 64 -18.17 -4.03 -10.55
C SER A 64 -18.97 -2.89 -11.20
N GLU A 65 -20.10 -2.49 -10.59
CA GLU A 65 -20.90 -1.35 -11.05
C GLU A 65 -20.14 -0.02 -10.89
N MET A 66 -19.48 0.17 -9.74
CA MET A 66 -18.66 1.38 -9.51
C MET A 66 -17.47 1.43 -10.47
N ASP A 67 -16.73 0.35 -10.65
CA ASP A 67 -15.64 0.27 -11.59
C ASP A 67 -16.08 0.58 -13.03
N ALA A 68 -17.26 0.07 -13.44
CA ALA A 68 -17.84 0.38 -14.74
C ALA A 68 -18.19 1.89 -14.89
N LEU A 69 -18.68 2.52 -13.83
CA LEU A 69 -18.95 3.97 -13.82
C LEU A 69 -17.65 4.79 -13.97
N ILE A 70 -16.59 4.36 -13.28
CA ILE A 70 -15.27 5.00 -13.37
C ILE A 70 -14.69 4.84 -14.79
N LYS A 71 -14.67 3.60 -15.32
CA LYS A 71 -14.19 3.30 -16.69
C LYS A 71 -14.97 4.08 -17.76
N ALA A 72 -16.25 4.29 -17.55
CA ALA A 72 -17.09 5.11 -18.45
C ALA A 72 -16.93 6.62 -18.22
N SER A 73 -16.06 7.06 -17.33
CA SER A 73 -15.89 8.47 -16.92
C SER A 73 -17.19 9.11 -16.42
N LYS A 74 -18.11 8.32 -15.89
CA LYS A 74 -19.34 8.78 -15.24
C LYS A 74 -19.15 9.08 -13.76
N PHE A 75 -18.09 8.52 -13.18
CA PHE A 75 -17.62 8.82 -11.84
C PHE A 75 -16.11 9.08 -11.90
N LEU A 76 -15.64 10.11 -11.22
CA LEU A 76 -14.23 10.48 -11.21
C LEU A 76 -13.56 9.97 -9.92
N PRO A 77 -12.25 9.63 -9.96
CA PRO A 77 -11.51 9.31 -8.75
C PRO A 77 -11.69 10.39 -7.69
N LEU A 78 -11.86 9.98 -6.45
CA LEU A 78 -12.08 10.92 -5.35
C LEU A 78 -10.77 11.54 -4.88
N ALA A 79 -10.86 12.79 -4.44
CA ALA A 79 -9.75 13.47 -3.80
C ALA A 79 -9.40 12.78 -2.47
N PHE A 80 -8.13 12.81 -2.11
CA PHE A 80 -7.63 12.29 -0.84
C PHE A 80 -7.14 13.46 0.04
N PRO A 81 -7.07 13.28 1.37
CA PRO A 81 -6.53 14.30 2.28
C PRO A 81 -5.08 14.63 1.95
N VAL A 82 -4.81 15.92 1.73
CA VAL A 82 -3.47 16.43 1.46
C VAL A 82 -2.83 16.86 2.78
N ALA A 83 -1.60 16.40 3.03
CA ALA A 83 -0.86 16.80 4.22
C ALA A 83 -0.57 18.31 4.23
N ALA A 84 -0.55 18.89 5.42
CA ALA A 84 -0.26 20.32 5.61
C ALA A 84 1.21 20.68 5.31
N VAL A 85 2.10 19.68 5.28
CA VAL A 85 3.53 19.84 5.00
C VAL A 85 3.92 19.07 3.74
N PRO A 86 4.94 19.51 3.01
CA PRO A 86 5.37 18.82 1.79
C PRO A 86 5.78 17.38 2.01
N GLU A 87 6.42 17.07 3.13
CA GLU A 87 6.79 15.72 3.53
C GLU A 87 6.25 15.42 4.94
N PRO A 88 5.13 14.68 5.06
CA PRO A 88 4.71 14.14 6.34
C PRO A 88 5.63 12.99 6.74
N VAL A 89 6.32 13.15 7.87
CA VAL A 89 7.26 12.17 8.43
C VAL A 89 6.68 11.57 9.69
N PHE A 90 6.84 10.28 9.86
CA PHE A 90 6.45 9.56 11.07
C PHE A 90 7.59 8.65 11.52
N ASN A 91 7.98 8.76 12.79
CA ASN A 91 9.08 7.97 13.33
C ASN A 91 8.56 6.71 14.01
N LEU A 92 9.27 5.59 13.86
CA LEU A 92 8.95 4.36 14.58
C LEU A 92 8.84 4.60 16.10
N ALA A 93 9.69 5.45 16.66
CA ALA A 93 9.66 5.78 18.09
C ALA A 93 8.29 6.34 18.53
N ASP A 94 7.68 7.21 17.71
CA ASP A 94 6.40 7.85 18.04
C ASP A 94 5.26 6.82 18.14
N SER A 95 5.29 5.78 17.29
CA SER A 95 4.31 4.70 17.32
C SER A 95 4.39 3.80 18.56
N LEU A 96 5.51 3.84 19.27
CA LEU A 96 5.80 2.98 20.43
C LEU A 96 5.55 3.71 21.77
N GLY A 97 5.09 4.97 21.73
CA GLY A 97 4.82 5.78 22.91
C GLY A 97 6.07 5.94 23.78
N SER A 98 5.91 5.80 25.08
CA SER A 98 7.01 5.99 26.06
C SER A 98 8.18 5.01 25.89
N SER A 99 7.97 3.85 25.29
CA SER A 99 9.02 2.84 25.03
C SER A 99 9.82 3.12 23.75
N GLY A 100 9.38 4.06 22.92
CA GLY A 100 9.94 4.32 21.59
C GLY A 100 11.42 4.62 21.59
N PRO A 101 11.92 5.64 22.33
CA PRO A 101 13.33 5.99 22.33
C PRO A 101 14.25 4.83 22.74
N SER A 102 13.87 4.07 23.76
CA SER A 102 14.64 2.92 24.23
C SER A 102 14.63 1.76 23.23
N THR A 103 13.51 1.52 22.55
CA THR A 103 13.40 0.48 21.52
C THR A 103 14.24 0.83 20.30
N VAL A 104 14.16 2.08 19.83
CA VAL A 104 14.98 2.55 18.69
C VAL A 104 16.48 2.45 19.02
N ALA A 105 16.90 2.81 20.25
CA ALA A 105 18.29 2.67 20.68
C ALA A 105 18.76 1.20 20.65
N LYS A 106 17.93 0.25 21.08
CA LYS A 106 18.24 -1.18 20.99
C LYS A 106 18.40 -1.66 19.55
N ILE A 107 17.51 -1.25 18.65
CA ILE A 107 17.60 -1.57 17.21
C ILE A 107 18.90 -1.02 16.63
N GLN A 108 19.26 0.21 16.96
CA GLN A 108 20.52 0.83 16.53
C GLN A 108 21.74 0.05 17.06
N GLN A 109 21.70 -0.37 18.31
CA GLN A 109 22.75 -1.18 18.92
C GLN A 109 22.89 -2.57 18.29
N ALA A 110 21.76 -3.19 17.91
CA ALA A 110 21.74 -4.46 17.19
C ALA A 110 22.31 -4.35 15.76
N GLY A 111 22.41 -3.14 15.21
CA GLY A 111 22.96 -2.90 13.87
C GLY A 111 22.04 -3.31 12.71
N SER A 112 20.83 -3.78 13.00
CA SER A 112 19.85 -4.15 11.97
C SER A 112 18.42 -4.02 12.48
N ILE A 113 17.47 -3.98 11.54
CA ILE A 113 16.04 -4.02 11.81
C ILE A 113 15.37 -5.10 10.96
N VAL A 114 14.44 -5.80 11.57
CA VAL A 114 13.55 -6.76 10.88
C VAL A 114 12.13 -6.21 10.93
N PHE A 115 11.35 -6.40 9.86
CA PHE A 115 9.94 -6.04 9.82
C PHE A 115 9.19 -6.91 8.80
N HIS A 116 7.86 -6.95 8.94
CA HIS A 116 6.98 -7.65 8.03
C HIS A 116 6.35 -6.72 7.02
N CYS A 117 5.96 -7.26 5.85
CA CYS A 117 5.25 -6.52 4.83
C CYS A 117 4.33 -7.45 4.04
N ALA A 118 3.08 -7.06 3.80
CA ALA A 118 2.11 -7.72 2.95
C ALA A 118 0.95 -6.77 2.65
N GLY A 119 0.17 -7.01 1.62
CA GLY A 119 -1.07 -6.30 1.32
C GLY A 119 -2.23 -7.25 1.10
N ASP A 120 -3.42 -6.68 0.85
CA ASP A 120 -4.60 -7.43 0.43
C ASP A 120 -4.97 -8.54 1.43
N THR A 121 -5.03 -8.17 2.72
CA THR A 121 -5.23 -9.16 3.79
C THR A 121 -6.70 -9.44 4.04
N GLY A 122 -7.57 -8.44 3.97
CA GLY A 122 -9.00 -8.58 4.25
C GLY A 122 -9.70 -9.53 3.30
N ASN A 123 -10.73 -10.25 3.79
CA ASN A 123 -11.46 -11.21 2.97
C ASN A 123 -12.96 -11.20 3.23
N THR A 124 -13.75 -11.05 2.17
CA THR A 124 -15.23 -11.02 2.23
C THR A 124 -15.88 -12.37 2.50
N THR A 125 -15.12 -13.46 2.46
CA THR A 125 -15.63 -14.84 2.67
C THR A 125 -15.31 -15.38 4.06
N GLY A 126 -14.60 -14.62 4.88
CA GLY A 126 -14.23 -14.98 6.25
C GLY A 126 -12.72 -14.88 6.51
N PRO A 127 -12.27 -15.04 7.76
CA PRO A 127 -10.92 -14.68 8.19
C PRO A 127 -9.86 -15.79 7.97
N ASN A 128 -10.22 -16.94 7.43
CA ASN A 128 -9.33 -18.12 7.45
C ASN A 128 -7.99 -17.88 6.73
N SER A 129 -8.04 -17.30 5.54
CA SER A 129 -6.84 -17.06 4.73
C SER A 129 -5.96 -15.94 5.31
N GLU A 130 -6.57 -14.91 5.87
CA GLU A 130 -5.87 -13.85 6.58
C GLU A 130 -5.20 -14.41 7.85
N ASN A 131 -5.94 -15.21 8.64
CA ASN A 131 -5.40 -15.85 9.83
C ASN A 131 -4.21 -16.77 9.50
N GLU A 132 -4.25 -17.49 8.37
CA GLU A 132 -3.13 -18.33 7.91
C GLU A 132 -1.83 -17.51 7.76
N THR A 133 -1.92 -16.36 7.10
CA THR A 133 -0.78 -15.45 6.96
C THR A 133 -0.33 -14.87 8.30
N VAL A 134 -1.27 -14.41 9.12
CA VAL A 134 -0.96 -13.80 10.42
C VAL A 134 -0.34 -14.83 11.38
N ASP A 135 -0.85 -16.04 11.42
CA ASP A 135 -0.28 -17.12 12.24
C ASP A 135 1.15 -17.44 11.82
N LYS A 136 1.43 -17.45 10.52
CA LYS A 136 2.80 -17.59 10.01
C LYS A 136 3.69 -16.42 10.43
N MET A 137 3.22 -15.18 10.31
CA MET A 137 3.96 -13.99 10.79
C MET A 137 4.22 -14.07 12.30
N LEU A 138 3.25 -14.54 13.09
CA LEU A 138 3.41 -14.69 14.54
C LEU A 138 4.47 -15.74 14.91
N SER A 139 4.69 -16.75 14.07
CA SER A 139 5.74 -17.74 14.30
C SER A 139 7.15 -17.12 14.31
N ASP A 140 7.36 -15.98 13.67
CA ASP A 140 8.63 -15.26 13.66
C ASP A 140 8.98 -14.62 15.02
N PHE A 141 8.01 -14.55 15.93
CA PHE A 141 8.27 -14.12 17.32
C PHE A 141 8.69 -15.26 18.23
N ASN A 142 8.72 -16.51 17.75
CA ASN A 142 9.03 -17.69 18.53
C ASN A 142 10.47 -18.16 18.28
N GLY A 143 11.27 -18.23 19.35
CA GLY A 143 12.60 -18.83 19.29
C GLY A 143 13.69 -18.02 18.61
N GLU A 144 13.40 -16.77 18.22
CA GLU A 144 14.37 -15.85 17.66
C GLU A 144 15.13 -15.08 18.76
N SER A 145 16.34 -14.63 18.43
CA SER A 145 17.03 -13.64 19.27
C SER A 145 16.25 -12.32 19.28
N PRO A 146 16.31 -11.52 20.35
CA PRO A 146 15.62 -10.22 20.40
C PRO A 146 15.91 -9.30 19.21
N ASP A 147 17.12 -9.39 18.64
CA ASP A 147 17.58 -8.57 17.53
C ASP A 147 17.02 -9.01 16.17
N ALA A 148 16.56 -10.27 16.09
CA ALA A 148 15.94 -10.84 14.89
C ALA A 148 14.40 -10.73 14.89
N LEU A 149 13.81 -10.21 15.98
CA LEU A 149 12.35 -10.06 16.08
C LEU A 149 11.83 -8.93 15.18
N PRO A 150 10.72 -9.14 14.48
CA PRO A 150 10.06 -8.07 13.72
C PRO A 150 9.68 -6.90 14.62
N GLN A 151 9.93 -5.68 14.16
CA GLN A 151 9.69 -4.45 14.92
C GLN A 151 8.38 -3.76 14.55
N PHE A 152 7.87 -4.02 13.34
CA PHE A 152 6.57 -3.54 12.86
C PHE A 152 6.08 -4.39 11.68
N PHE A 153 4.81 -4.21 11.33
CA PHE A 153 4.24 -4.65 10.07
C PHE A 153 3.90 -3.43 9.22
N TYR A 154 4.29 -3.44 7.95
CA TYR A 154 3.90 -2.43 6.97
C TYR A 154 2.93 -3.03 5.97
N HIS A 155 1.67 -2.64 6.08
CA HIS A 155 0.59 -3.12 5.23
C HIS A 155 0.56 -2.37 3.90
N LEU A 156 0.52 -3.08 2.78
CA LEU A 156 0.60 -2.53 1.42
C LEU A 156 -0.76 -2.13 0.82
N GLY A 157 -1.77 -1.94 1.65
CA GLY A 157 -3.11 -1.49 1.23
C GLY A 157 -4.10 -2.62 1.03
N ASP A 158 -5.35 -2.25 0.78
CA ASP A 158 -6.51 -3.13 0.77
C ASP A 158 -6.65 -3.89 2.09
N VAL A 159 -6.86 -3.10 3.14
CA VAL A 159 -7.04 -3.62 4.49
C VAL A 159 -8.42 -4.27 4.63
N VAL A 160 -9.44 -3.63 4.05
CA VAL A 160 -10.84 -4.05 4.18
C VAL A 160 -11.55 -4.02 2.82
N TYR A 161 -12.17 -5.11 2.45
CA TYR A 161 -12.97 -5.27 1.23
C TYR A 161 -14.48 -5.19 1.54
N SER A 162 -15.36 -4.79 0.56
CA SER A 162 -14.97 -4.33 -0.80
C SER A 162 -14.85 -2.81 -0.90
N PHE A 163 -15.34 -2.05 0.10
CA PHE A 163 -15.42 -0.59 0.10
C PHE A 163 -14.76 0.06 1.32
N GLY A 164 -13.86 -0.64 2.00
CA GLY A 164 -13.14 -0.13 3.15
C GLY A 164 -14.04 0.32 4.31
N GLU A 165 -15.20 -0.34 4.53
CA GLU A 165 -16.20 0.15 5.48
C GLU A 165 -15.84 -0.16 6.93
N HIS A 166 -16.14 0.77 7.83
CA HIS A 166 -15.98 0.65 9.28
C HIS A 166 -16.47 -0.68 9.86
N LYS A 167 -17.66 -1.14 9.44
CA LYS A 167 -18.32 -2.33 9.98
C LYS A 167 -17.56 -3.64 9.74
N TYR A 168 -16.60 -3.66 8.82
CA TYR A 168 -15.82 -4.86 8.48
C TYR A 168 -14.40 -4.85 9.05
N TYR A 169 -13.98 -3.76 9.71
CA TYR A 169 -12.64 -3.68 10.31
C TYR A 169 -12.41 -4.69 11.42
N TYR A 170 -13.47 -5.07 12.17
CA TYR A 170 -13.32 -6.07 13.22
C TYR A 170 -12.86 -7.41 12.66
N ASP A 171 -13.59 -7.96 11.68
CA ASP A 171 -13.36 -9.29 11.15
C ASP A 171 -12.26 -9.36 10.07
N GLN A 172 -11.98 -8.27 9.36
CA GLN A 172 -10.95 -8.22 8.33
C GLN A 172 -9.63 -7.56 8.77
N PHE A 173 -9.53 -7.11 10.02
CA PHE A 173 -8.30 -6.51 10.52
C PHE A 173 -8.10 -6.76 12.02
N TYR A 174 -8.94 -6.19 12.90
CA TYR A 174 -8.65 -6.21 14.33
C TYR A 174 -8.59 -7.61 14.91
N ASN A 175 -9.52 -8.49 14.54
CA ASN A 175 -9.54 -9.85 15.04
C ASN A 175 -8.37 -10.69 14.52
N ALA A 176 -8.03 -10.59 13.25
CA ALA A 176 -6.90 -11.33 12.68
C ALA A 176 -5.57 -10.91 13.35
N PHE A 177 -5.33 -9.61 13.48
CA PHE A 177 -4.10 -9.07 14.05
C PHE A 177 -4.13 -8.88 15.59
N ARG A 178 -5.14 -9.41 16.31
CA ARG A 178 -5.28 -9.22 17.76
C ARG A 178 -4.06 -9.63 18.58
N ASN A 179 -3.32 -10.64 18.13
CA ASN A 179 -2.14 -11.16 18.79
C ASN A 179 -0.82 -10.60 18.24
N TYR A 180 -0.86 -9.76 17.20
CA TYR A 180 0.35 -9.22 16.60
C TYR A 180 0.98 -8.15 17.52
N PRO A 181 2.20 -8.39 18.10
CA PRO A 181 2.68 -7.62 19.24
C PRO A 181 3.46 -6.36 18.86
N ARG A 182 3.24 -5.81 17.68
CA ARG A 182 3.98 -4.65 17.15
C ARG A 182 3.05 -3.65 16.46
N PRO A 183 3.51 -2.40 16.20
CA PRO A 183 2.78 -1.45 15.37
C PRO A 183 2.49 -2.01 13.99
N ILE A 184 1.34 -1.61 13.42
CA ILE A 184 0.97 -1.90 12.04
C ILE A 184 0.78 -0.57 11.33
N PHE A 185 1.67 -0.22 10.41
CA PHE A 185 1.51 0.93 9.50
C PHE A 185 0.84 0.47 8.22
N SER A 186 0.16 1.37 7.52
CA SER A 186 -0.48 1.02 6.25
C SER A 186 -0.43 2.18 5.26
N ILE A 187 -0.25 1.87 3.98
CA ILE A 187 -0.78 2.70 2.90
C ILE A 187 -2.20 2.24 2.59
N ALA A 188 -3.02 3.14 2.04
CA ALA A 188 -4.35 2.74 1.58
C ALA A 188 -4.27 2.08 0.19
N GLY A 189 -5.09 1.05 -0.04
CA GLY A 189 -5.33 0.47 -1.35
C GLY A 189 -6.54 1.09 -2.04
N ASN A 190 -6.93 0.50 -3.18
CA ASN A 190 -8.10 1.00 -3.91
C ASN A 190 -9.42 0.66 -3.20
N HIS A 191 -9.51 -0.51 -2.57
CA HIS A 191 -10.68 -0.89 -1.78
C HIS A 191 -10.87 -0.05 -0.52
N ASP A 192 -9.80 0.46 0.09
CA ASP A 192 -9.87 1.39 1.23
C ASP A 192 -10.44 2.76 0.83
N GLY A 193 -10.32 3.14 -0.44
CA GLY A 193 -10.70 4.46 -0.97
C GLY A 193 -11.95 4.50 -1.81
N ILE A 194 -12.39 3.38 -2.39
CA ILE A 194 -13.59 3.33 -3.22
C ILE A 194 -14.86 3.47 -2.37
N VAL A 195 -15.91 4.03 -2.94
CA VAL A 195 -17.21 4.21 -2.28
C VAL A 195 -18.29 3.41 -2.99
N LEU A 196 -19.35 3.07 -2.28
CA LEU A 196 -20.51 2.38 -2.83
C LEU A 196 -21.09 3.14 -4.03
N PRO A 197 -21.50 2.44 -5.11
CA PRO A 197 -22.14 3.07 -6.24
C PRO A 197 -23.41 3.76 -5.78
N PRO A 198 -23.72 4.93 -6.35
CA PRO A 198 -24.98 5.57 -6.04
C PRO A 198 -26.14 4.61 -6.42
N PRO A 199 -26.98 4.19 -5.45
CA PRO A 199 -28.36 4.03 -5.80
C PRO A 199 -28.78 5.43 -6.08
N ALA A 200 -28.85 5.78 -7.37
CA ALA A 200 -29.35 7.08 -7.74
C ALA A 200 -28.86 8.19 -6.78
N GLY A 201 -27.56 8.33 -6.55
CA GLY A 201 -27.02 9.49 -5.85
C GLY A 201 -26.22 9.29 -4.58
N SER A 202 -25.86 8.10 -4.14
CA SER A 202 -25.28 7.88 -2.82
C SER A 202 -23.83 7.38 -2.74
N GLY A 203 -23.05 7.50 -3.80
CA GLY A 203 -21.60 7.43 -3.65
C GLY A 203 -21.13 8.68 -2.92
N ASP A 204 -21.23 8.72 -1.57
CA ASP A 204 -20.84 9.92 -0.82
C ASP A 204 -19.30 10.00 -0.78
N PRO A 205 -18.68 11.01 -1.41
CA PRO A 205 -17.24 11.24 -1.33
C PRO A 205 -16.69 11.31 0.10
N LYS A 206 -17.54 11.63 1.09
CA LYS A 206 -17.15 11.68 2.51
C LYS A 206 -16.80 10.32 3.08
N ASP A 207 -17.30 9.23 2.47
CA ASP A 207 -17.03 7.88 2.94
C ASP A 207 -15.69 7.35 2.43
N SER A 208 -15.11 7.98 1.38
CA SER A 208 -13.80 7.60 0.86
C SER A 208 -12.72 7.73 1.92
N LEU A 209 -11.99 6.65 2.17
CA LEU A 209 -10.91 6.56 3.15
C LEU A 209 -11.36 6.80 4.62
N SER A 210 -12.65 6.97 4.91
CA SER A 210 -13.10 7.39 6.24
C SER A 210 -12.69 6.39 7.34
N ALA A 211 -12.89 5.11 7.11
CA ALA A 211 -12.50 4.08 8.06
C ALA A 211 -10.98 3.92 8.13
N PHE A 212 -10.28 3.97 6.99
CA PHE A 212 -8.83 3.95 6.97
C PHE A 212 -8.24 5.09 7.83
N LEU A 213 -8.71 6.31 7.64
CA LEU A 213 -8.26 7.48 8.41
C LEU A 213 -8.55 7.34 9.90
N ALA A 214 -9.73 6.81 10.26
CA ALA A 214 -10.11 6.60 11.66
C ALA A 214 -9.20 5.57 12.37
N ASN A 215 -8.80 4.52 11.68
CA ASN A 215 -8.04 3.41 12.26
C ASN A 215 -6.52 3.58 12.17
N PHE A 216 -6.01 4.22 11.10
CA PHE A 216 -4.57 4.38 10.89
C PHE A 216 -4.05 5.81 11.10
N CYS A 217 -4.90 6.82 10.94
CA CYS A 217 -4.48 8.24 10.99
C CYS A 217 -5.16 8.99 12.14
N ALA A 218 -5.43 8.31 13.26
CA ALA A 218 -6.05 8.92 14.43
C ALA A 218 -5.14 10.03 15.02
N PRO A 219 -5.71 11.08 15.64
CA PRO A 219 -4.92 12.16 16.20
C PRO A 219 -4.15 11.77 17.48
N GLY A 220 -4.38 10.59 18.01
CA GLY A 220 -3.73 10.03 19.19
C GLY A 220 -4.14 8.56 19.39
N PHE A 221 -3.44 7.86 20.29
CA PHE A 221 -3.79 6.48 20.60
C PHE A 221 -5.18 6.40 21.21
N ALA A 222 -6.01 5.54 20.67
CA ALA A 222 -7.38 5.33 21.13
C ALA A 222 -7.84 3.90 20.87
N HIS A 223 -8.80 3.41 21.68
CA HIS A 223 -9.55 2.21 21.30
C HIS A 223 -10.53 2.57 20.20
N ALA A 224 -10.30 2.02 19.00
CA ALA A 224 -11.19 2.28 17.88
C ALA A 224 -12.59 1.67 18.12
N PRO A 225 -13.68 2.38 17.79
CA PRO A 225 -15.01 1.78 17.78
C PRO A 225 -15.08 0.53 16.91
N ASP A 226 -14.36 0.52 15.80
CA ASP A 226 -14.28 -0.57 14.82
C ASP A 226 -13.60 -1.83 15.37
N ALA A 227 -12.81 -1.71 16.46
CA ALA A 227 -12.21 -2.84 17.15
C ALA A 227 -13.22 -3.65 17.99
N MET A 228 -14.46 -3.18 18.14
CA MET A 228 -15.58 -3.86 18.84
C MET A 228 -15.20 -4.42 20.21
N GLY A 229 -14.35 -3.69 20.96
CA GLY A 229 -13.92 -4.04 22.32
C GLY A 229 -12.60 -4.78 22.41
N LEU A 230 -11.91 -5.06 21.30
CA LEU A 230 -10.51 -5.45 21.36
C LEU A 230 -9.65 -4.27 21.79
N SER A 231 -8.59 -4.53 22.54
CA SER A 231 -7.75 -3.48 23.15
C SER A 231 -6.74 -2.87 22.19
N ARG A 232 -6.49 -3.49 21.02
CA ARG A 232 -5.57 -2.92 20.05
C ARG A 232 -5.95 -1.48 19.72
N THR A 233 -5.00 -0.57 19.89
CA THR A 233 -5.23 0.85 19.65
C THR A 233 -5.13 1.20 18.18
N THR A 234 -5.73 2.34 17.81
CA THR A 234 -5.52 2.99 16.51
C THR A 234 -4.04 3.29 16.28
N MET A 235 -3.67 3.42 15.01
CA MET A 235 -2.40 4.02 14.61
C MET A 235 -2.56 5.54 14.48
N ILE A 236 -1.42 6.25 14.51
CA ILE A 236 -1.36 7.71 14.51
C ILE A 236 -0.47 8.23 13.37
N GLN A 237 -0.41 7.49 12.26
CA GLN A 237 0.35 7.92 11.10
C GLN A 237 -0.23 9.20 10.49
N PRO A 238 0.57 10.07 9.84
CA PRO A 238 0.16 11.43 9.51
C PRO A 238 -0.83 11.55 8.34
N GLY A 239 -1.08 10.47 7.61
CA GLY A 239 -2.01 10.47 6.48
C GLY A 239 -1.87 9.24 5.59
N VAL A 240 -2.50 9.30 4.42
CA VAL A 240 -2.52 8.18 3.45
C VAL A 240 -1.22 8.07 2.65
N TYR A 241 -0.35 9.07 2.73
CA TYR A 241 1.00 9.05 2.19
C TYR A 241 1.95 9.72 3.21
N PHE A 242 3.08 9.11 3.46
CA PHE A 242 4.05 9.60 4.45
C PHE A 242 5.38 8.85 4.36
N THR A 243 6.43 9.43 4.94
CA THR A 243 7.69 8.75 5.18
C THR A 243 7.67 8.10 6.56
N LEU A 244 7.79 6.77 6.61
CA LEU A 244 8.09 6.08 7.86
C LEU A 244 9.62 6.04 8.04
N GLU A 245 10.08 6.56 9.17
CA GLU A 245 11.47 6.49 9.58
C GLU A 245 11.69 5.48 10.68
N ALA A 246 12.56 4.53 10.42
CA ALA A 246 13.08 3.61 11.42
C ALA A 246 14.61 3.49 11.26
N PRO A 247 15.34 2.98 12.27
CA PRO A 247 16.75 2.69 12.09
C PRO A 247 16.99 1.83 10.85
N PHE A 248 17.97 2.22 10.04
CA PHE A 248 18.40 1.49 8.82
C PHE A 248 17.39 1.43 7.68
N VAL A 249 16.18 2.00 7.82
CA VAL A 249 15.19 2.00 6.73
C VAL A 249 14.35 3.28 6.72
N ARG A 250 14.08 3.80 5.51
CA ARG A 250 13.05 4.80 5.23
C ARG A 250 12.10 4.25 4.19
N MET A 251 10.81 4.32 4.48
CA MET A 251 9.75 3.84 3.61
C MET A 251 8.89 5.01 3.17
N LEU A 252 8.91 5.29 1.87
CA LEU A 252 8.10 6.34 1.25
C LEU A 252 6.77 5.73 0.80
N GLY A 253 5.73 5.88 1.63
CA GLY A 253 4.39 5.40 1.33
C GLY A 253 3.66 6.35 0.39
N LEU A 254 2.99 5.79 -0.64
CA LEU A 254 2.18 6.51 -1.62
C LEU A 254 0.77 5.89 -1.70
N TYR A 255 -0.23 6.73 -1.84
CA TYR A 255 -1.60 6.31 -2.12
C TYR A 255 -1.85 6.31 -3.63
N SER A 256 -2.01 5.15 -4.22
CA SER A 256 -2.18 4.99 -5.66
C SER A 256 -3.63 5.05 -6.15
N ASN A 257 -4.52 5.58 -5.34
CA ASN A 257 -5.90 5.90 -5.62
C ASN A 257 -6.87 4.72 -5.66
N MET A 258 -8.17 5.06 -5.76
CA MET A 258 -9.30 4.14 -5.72
C MET A 258 -9.61 3.44 -7.06
N LEU A 259 -8.81 3.67 -8.08
CA LEU A 259 -9.01 3.06 -9.39
C LEU A 259 -8.62 1.58 -9.35
N GLU A 260 -9.39 0.73 -10.05
CA GLU A 260 -8.98 -0.66 -10.23
C GLU A 260 -7.69 -0.77 -11.06
N ASN A 261 -7.63 -0.04 -12.15
CA ASN A 261 -6.45 0.06 -13.02
C ASN A 261 -6.55 1.29 -13.93
N PRO A 262 -5.42 1.97 -14.20
CA PRO A 262 -4.13 1.88 -13.54
C PRO A 262 -4.12 2.62 -12.21
N GLY A 263 -3.21 2.27 -11.29
CA GLY A 263 -2.91 3.10 -10.13
C GLY A 263 -2.32 4.45 -10.54
N VAL A 264 -2.72 5.54 -9.83
CA VAL A 264 -2.26 6.90 -10.10
C VAL A 264 -2.00 7.65 -8.80
N ILE A 265 -0.92 8.43 -8.76
CA ILE A 265 -0.49 9.21 -7.58
C ILE A 265 -0.64 10.71 -7.77
N SER A 266 -1.19 11.14 -8.90
CA SER A 266 -1.29 12.54 -9.30
C SER A 266 -2.50 12.79 -10.18
N SER A 267 -2.68 14.05 -10.58
CA SER A 267 -3.65 14.44 -11.62
C SER A 267 -3.33 13.84 -12.99
N THR A 268 -2.17 13.28 -13.19
CA THR A 268 -1.64 12.70 -14.43
C THR A 268 -1.81 13.66 -15.62
N LYS A 269 -0.81 14.47 -15.89
CA LYS A 269 -0.87 15.45 -17.00
C LYS A 269 -0.67 14.77 -18.34
N ASP A 270 -1.56 15.08 -19.28
CA ASP A 270 -1.39 14.69 -20.68
C ASP A 270 -0.12 15.33 -21.26
N PRO A 271 0.82 14.56 -21.83
CA PRO A 271 2.11 15.08 -22.29
C PRO A 271 2.01 16.11 -23.41
N LYS A 272 0.93 16.09 -24.21
CA LYS A 272 0.76 16.96 -25.37
C LYS A 272 0.05 18.27 -24.99
N SER A 273 -0.97 18.18 -24.15
CA SER A 273 -1.79 19.35 -23.80
C SER A 273 -1.43 19.97 -22.45
N GLY A 274 -0.68 19.29 -21.60
CA GLY A 274 -0.39 19.69 -20.22
C GLY A 274 -1.62 19.67 -19.30
N LYS A 275 -2.79 19.25 -19.79
CA LYS A 275 -4.03 19.21 -19.01
C LYS A 275 -4.08 17.98 -18.11
N PRO A 276 -4.61 18.09 -16.88
CA PRO A 276 -4.80 16.94 -16.01
C PRO A 276 -5.83 15.96 -16.60
N LYS A 277 -5.53 14.67 -16.57
CA LYS A 277 -6.47 13.60 -16.89
C LYS A 277 -7.48 13.42 -15.75
N PHE A 278 -7.01 13.51 -14.51
CA PHE A 278 -7.80 13.40 -13.30
C PHE A 278 -7.81 14.74 -12.55
N SER A 279 -8.67 15.64 -12.97
CA SER A 279 -8.70 17.03 -12.44
C SER A 279 -9.06 17.12 -10.94
N ASN A 280 -9.62 16.06 -10.36
CA ASN A 280 -9.96 15.99 -8.94
C ASN A 280 -8.78 15.57 -8.06
N LEU A 281 -7.70 15.06 -8.66
CA LEU A 281 -6.54 14.61 -7.92
C LEU A 281 -5.49 15.70 -7.80
N SER A 282 -4.89 15.76 -6.61
CA SER A 282 -3.78 16.67 -6.32
C SER A 282 -2.44 16.07 -6.78
N ASP A 283 -1.51 16.94 -7.19
CA ASP A 283 -0.11 16.58 -7.44
C ASP A 283 0.73 16.60 -6.15
N ALA A 284 0.11 16.66 -4.97
CA ALA A 284 0.79 16.78 -3.68
C ALA A 284 1.76 15.62 -3.42
N GLN A 285 1.44 14.40 -3.86
CA GLN A 285 2.33 13.24 -3.69
C GLN A 285 3.59 13.33 -4.55
N LEU A 286 3.54 13.99 -5.71
CA LEU A 286 4.75 14.27 -6.51
C LEU A 286 5.68 15.23 -5.75
N THR A 287 5.09 16.26 -5.13
CA THR A 287 5.83 17.21 -4.27
C THR A 287 6.42 16.51 -3.04
N TYR A 288 5.63 15.65 -2.40
CA TYR A 288 6.06 14.84 -1.28
C TYR A 288 7.26 13.94 -1.64
N LEU A 289 7.13 13.16 -2.70
CA LEU A 289 8.20 12.25 -3.12
C LEU A 289 9.51 13.01 -3.44
N ALA A 290 9.40 14.16 -4.12
CA ALA A 290 10.55 15.00 -4.41
C ALA A 290 11.20 15.55 -3.13
N ALA A 291 10.40 16.02 -2.16
CA ALA A 291 10.90 16.53 -0.89
C ALA A 291 11.57 15.43 -0.06
N ALA A 292 10.97 14.25 0.00
CA ALA A 292 11.52 13.09 0.71
C ALA A 292 12.87 12.66 0.14
N LEU A 293 12.98 12.51 -1.19
CA LEU A 293 14.25 12.14 -1.82
C LEU A 293 15.33 13.20 -1.63
N ASP A 294 14.97 14.49 -1.72
CA ASP A 294 15.90 15.58 -1.48
C ASP A 294 16.44 15.59 -0.03
N ARG A 295 15.55 15.34 0.94
CA ARG A 295 15.95 15.23 2.36
C ARG A 295 16.83 14.01 2.61
N VAL A 296 16.45 12.82 2.12
CA VAL A 296 17.25 11.59 2.25
C VAL A 296 18.67 11.79 1.71
N LYS A 297 18.77 12.45 0.55
CA LYS A 297 20.06 12.76 -0.08
C LYS A 297 20.87 13.76 0.73
N LYS A 298 20.26 14.85 1.23
CA LYS A 298 20.92 15.88 2.05
C LYS A 298 21.47 15.33 3.36
N GLU A 299 20.70 14.42 3.99
CA GLU A 299 21.11 13.79 5.24
C GLU A 299 22.14 12.67 5.04
N ASN A 300 22.45 12.31 3.81
CA ASN A 300 23.33 11.17 3.48
C ASN A 300 22.93 9.92 4.26
N PHE A 301 21.63 9.60 4.25
CA PHE A 301 21.07 8.51 5.04
C PHE A 301 21.72 7.17 4.71
N ALA A 302 22.31 6.55 5.74
CA ALA A 302 22.94 5.23 5.65
C ALA A 302 21.93 4.15 6.02
N GLY A 303 21.18 3.63 5.03
CA GLY A 303 20.17 2.61 5.22
C GLY A 303 19.37 2.36 3.93
N ALA A 304 18.42 1.46 4.00
CA ALA A 304 17.56 1.13 2.87
C ALA A 304 16.51 2.22 2.62
N LEU A 305 16.33 2.61 1.37
CA LEU A 305 15.26 3.48 0.90
C LEU A 305 14.26 2.64 0.10
N LEU A 306 13.01 2.60 0.55
CA LEU A 306 11.93 1.85 -0.08
C LEU A 306 10.84 2.81 -0.56
N ILE A 307 10.21 2.52 -1.70
CA ILE A 307 8.92 3.10 -2.08
C ILE A 307 7.87 2.03 -1.92
N CYS A 308 6.79 2.36 -1.22
CA CYS A 308 5.65 1.48 -0.99
C CYS A 308 4.42 2.09 -1.65
N VAL A 309 3.78 1.33 -2.54
CA VAL A 309 2.60 1.79 -3.28
C VAL A 309 1.69 0.60 -3.57
N HIS A 310 0.38 0.75 -3.35
CA HIS A 310 -0.52 -0.40 -3.47
C HIS A 310 -0.54 -1.00 -4.87
N HIS A 311 -0.85 -0.20 -5.91
CA HIS A 311 -0.79 -0.69 -7.30
C HIS A 311 0.65 -0.92 -7.73
N PRO A 312 0.99 -2.11 -8.24
CA PRO A 312 2.35 -2.39 -8.68
C PRO A 312 2.70 -1.64 -9.98
N PRO A 313 3.94 -1.15 -10.12
CA PRO A 313 4.44 -0.70 -11.43
C PRO A 313 4.52 -1.82 -12.46
N TYR A 314 4.88 -3.01 -12.03
CA TYR A 314 4.92 -4.24 -12.86
C TYR A 314 4.09 -5.33 -12.20
N ALA A 315 3.22 -5.97 -12.96
CA ALA A 315 2.49 -7.17 -12.53
C ALA A 315 2.07 -8.00 -13.73
N PHE A 316 1.96 -9.30 -13.52
CA PHE A 316 1.26 -10.24 -14.39
C PHE A 316 -0.08 -10.65 -13.77
N GLY A 317 -0.98 -11.14 -14.60
CA GLY A 317 -2.30 -11.59 -14.17
C GLY A 317 -3.42 -10.61 -14.54
N SER A 318 -4.50 -10.63 -13.78
CA SER A 318 -5.68 -9.79 -13.99
C SER A 318 -5.44 -8.32 -13.65
N HIS A 319 -4.56 -8.05 -12.70
CA HIS A 319 -4.18 -6.70 -12.29
C HIS A 319 -2.88 -6.30 -12.99
N SER A 320 -2.99 -5.39 -13.93
CA SER A 320 -1.83 -4.94 -14.73
C SER A 320 -0.99 -3.90 -14.01
N GLY A 321 0.30 -3.82 -14.36
CA GLY A 321 1.17 -2.79 -13.84
C GLY A 321 0.79 -1.36 -14.26
N SER A 322 1.16 -0.36 -13.46
CA SER A 322 0.91 1.05 -13.73
C SER A 322 2.15 1.78 -14.26
N MET A 323 2.26 1.84 -15.59
CA MET A 323 3.33 2.58 -16.27
C MET A 323 3.19 4.10 -16.14
N VAL A 324 1.96 4.59 -15.96
CA VAL A 324 1.70 6.03 -15.78
C VAL A 324 2.35 6.51 -14.49
N MET A 325 2.07 5.81 -13.40
CA MET A 325 2.64 6.09 -12.09
C MET A 325 4.15 5.88 -12.08
N LEU A 326 4.65 4.79 -12.68
CA LEU A 326 6.09 4.52 -12.74
C LEU A 326 6.86 5.65 -13.42
N LYS A 327 6.34 6.22 -14.52
CA LYS A 327 6.98 7.35 -15.21
C LYS A 327 7.10 8.59 -14.32
N GLU A 328 6.09 8.86 -13.51
CA GLU A 328 6.11 9.98 -12.57
C GLU A 328 7.14 9.76 -11.46
N ILE A 329 7.18 8.55 -10.88
CA ILE A 329 8.19 8.14 -9.88
C ILE A 329 9.59 8.24 -10.47
N ASP A 330 9.81 7.68 -11.66
CA ASP A 330 11.10 7.69 -12.35
C ASP A 330 11.60 9.12 -12.62
N ALA A 331 10.72 10.00 -13.11
CA ALA A 331 11.08 11.39 -13.38
C ALA A 331 11.55 12.13 -12.12
N ILE A 332 10.95 11.82 -10.96
CA ILE A 332 11.34 12.42 -9.69
C ILE A 332 12.65 11.82 -9.19
N CYS A 333 12.82 10.51 -9.27
CA CYS A 333 14.05 9.82 -8.88
C CYS A 333 15.25 10.27 -9.74
N ASP A 334 15.06 10.39 -11.05
CA ASP A 334 16.09 10.87 -11.99
C ASP A 334 16.50 12.30 -11.67
N LYS A 335 15.52 13.20 -11.48
CA LYS A 335 15.77 14.58 -11.09
C LYS A 335 16.51 14.71 -9.76
N ALA A 336 16.16 13.88 -8.77
CA ALA A 336 16.83 13.85 -7.48
C ALA A 336 18.23 13.21 -7.58
N GLY A 337 18.48 12.37 -8.58
CA GLY A 337 19.65 11.53 -8.70
C GLY A 337 19.74 10.49 -7.57
N LEU A 338 18.57 10.06 -7.06
CA LEU A 338 18.43 9.09 -5.98
C LEU A 338 17.31 8.11 -6.31
N TRP A 339 17.61 6.83 -6.24
CA TRP A 339 16.70 5.73 -6.57
C TRP A 339 16.44 4.86 -5.35
N PRO A 340 15.23 4.28 -5.20
CA PRO A 340 14.96 3.34 -4.13
C PRO A 340 15.79 2.06 -4.30
N HIS A 341 16.01 1.36 -3.18
CA HIS A 341 16.64 0.04 -3.18
C HIS A 341 15.64 -1.07 -3.52
N ALA A 342 14.35 -0.84 -3.31
CA ALA A 342 13.26 -1.68 -3.78
C ALA A 342 11.94 -0.89 -3.86
N ILE A 343 10.97 -1.40 -4.65
CA ILE A 343 9.58 -0.96 -4.65
C ILE A 343 8.71 -2.12 -4.20
N LEU A 344 7.85 -1.89 -3.21
CA LEU A 344 6.95 -2.89 -2.64
C LEU A 344 5.51 -2.53 -2.95
N SER A 345 4.71 -3.52 -3.36
CA SER A 345 3.32 -3.33 -3.79
C SER A 345 2.42 -4.48 -3.36
N GLY A 346 1.11 -4.23 -3.32
CA GLY A 346 0.04 -5.19 -3.18
C GLY A 346 -0.78 -5.35 -4.47
N HIS A 347 -2.12 -5.28 -4.37
CA HIS A 347 -3.11 -5.21 -5.44
C HIS A 347 -3.24 -6.47 -6.31
N ALA A 348 -2.16 -7.01 -6.82
CA ALA A 348 -2.21 -8.30 -7.52
C ALA A 348 -2.10 -9.42 -6.48
N HIS A 349 -3.17 -10.19 -6.31
CA HIS A 349 -3.32 -11.18 -5.22
C HIS A 349 -2.45 -12.42 -5.46
N SER A 350 -1.14 -12.20 -5.50
CA SER A 350 -0.09 -13.19 -5.68
C SER A 350 1.24 -12.61 -5.20
N TYR A 351 2.22 -13.45 -4.98
CA TYR A 351 3.60 -13.00 -4.87
C TYR A 351 4.23 -12.91 -6.26
N GLN A 352 4.90 -11.80 -6.57
CA GLN A 352 5.67 -11.66 -7.81
C GLN A 352 6.92 -10.84 -7.55
N ARG A 353 8.07 -11.27 -8.09
CA ARG A 353 9.31 -10.52 -8.03
C ARG A 353 9.86 -10.25 -9.42
N PHE A 354 10.10 -8.98 -9.67
CA PHE A 354 10.79 -8.49 -10.86
C PHE A 354 12.09 -7.82 -10.45
N THR A 355 13.09 -7.88 -11.32
CA THR A 355 14.32 -7.09 -11.20
C THR A 355 14.42 -6.13 -12.38
N ARG A 356 14.46 -4.84 -12.08
CA ARG A 356 14.73 -3.80 -13.06
C ARG A 356 16.21 -3.46 -13.08
N GLY A 357 16.85 -3.70 -14.25
CA GLY A 357 18.19 -3.20 -14.53
C GLY A 357 18.11 -1.75 -15.01
N LEU A 358 18.63 -0.81 -14.22
CA LEU A 358 18.69 0.61 -14.52
C LEU A 358 20.15 1.10 -14.46
N GLY A 359 20.80 1.18 -15.60
CA GLY A 359 22.24 1.42 -15.67
C GLY A 359 23.02 0.30 -14.98
N LYS A 360 23.70 0.63 -13.86
CA LYS A 360 24.40 -0.38 -13.03
C LYS A 360 23.54 -0.91 -11.88
N ARG A 361 22.37 -0.33 -11.63
CA ARG A 361 21.49 -0.72 -10.53
C ARG A 361 20.63 -1.91 -10.91
N GLN A 362 20.26 -2.70 -9.90
CA GLN A 362 19.31 -3.79 -9.99
C GLN A 362 18.26 -3.60 -8.89
N ILE A 363 17.11 -3.06 -9.26
CA ILE A 363 16.07 -2.67 -8.32
C ILE A 363 14.99 -3.76 -8.29
N PRO A 364 14.79 -4.46 -7.17
CA PRO A 364 13.64 -5.35 -7.00
C PRO A 364 12.32 -4.57 -6.98
N PHE A 365 11.35 -5.04 -7.74
CA PHE A 365 9.95 -4.66 -7.70
C PHE A 365 9.19 -5.87 -7.21
N ILE A 366 8.61 -5.77 -6.04
CA ILE A 366 7.99 -6.91 -5.37
C ILE A 366 6.50 -6.63 -5.17
N VAL A 367 5.69 -7.55 -5.65
CA VAL A 367 4.26 -7.63 -5.37
C VAL A 367 4.07 -8.68 -4.29
N CYS A 368 3.38 -8.33 -3.21
CA CYS A 368 2.98 -9.24 -2.14
C CYS A 368 1.53 -8.89 -1.74
N GLY A 369 0.60 -9.14 -2.68
CA GLY A 369 -0.83 -8.94 -2.51
C GLY A 369 -1.57 -10.23 -2.13
N ASN A 370 -0.86 -11.24 -1.69
CA ASN A 370 -1.40 -12.53 -1.27
C ASN A 370 -1.53 -12.65 0.25
N GLY A 371 -1.83 -11.55 0.94
CA GLY A 371 -1.90 -11.52 2.40
C GLY A 371 -3.14 -12.20 3.00
N GLY A 372 -4.22 -12.40 2.21
CA GLY A 372 -5.46 -13.00 2.76
C GLY A 372 -6.64 -12.99 1.80
N HIS A 373 -6.71 -12.04 0.87
CA HIS A 373 -7.77 -11.98 -0.14
C HIS A 373 -7.63 -13.10 -1.18
N GLY A 374 -8.70 -13.41 -1.91
CA GLY A 374 -8.72 -14.50 -2.88
C GLY A 374 -7.61 -14.44 -3.92
N LEU A 375 -6.83 -15.52 -4.05
CA LEU A 375 -5.65 -15.57 -4.90
C LEU A 375 -5.97 -15.46 -6.40
N ASN A 376 -5.16 -14.71 -7.12
CA ASN A 376 -5.24 -14.54 -8.56
C ASN A 376 -4.17 -15.37 -9.26
N LYS A 377 -4.61 -16.34 -10.07
CA LYS A 377 -3.71 -17.18 -10.86
C LYS A 377 -3.08 -16.40 -12.01
N LEU A 378 -1.80 -16.60 -12.19
CA LEU A 378 -1.10 -16.16 -13.38
C LEU A 378 -1.50 -17.01 -14.59
N SER A 379 -1.26 -16.50 -15.80
CA SER A 379 -1.59 -17.25 -17.02
C SER A 379 -0.74 -18.53 -17.13
N LYS A 380 -1.25 -19.55 -17.84
CA LYS A 380 -0.56 -20.83 -18.04
C LYS A 380 0.84 -20.74 -18.62
N THR A 381 1.16 -19.65 -19.30
CA THR A 381 2.49 -19.40 -19.88
C THR A 381 3.54 -19.03 -18.82
N GLN A 382 3.12 -18.77 -17.57
CA GLN A 382 3.98 -18.33 -16.46
C GLN A 382 4.03 -19.36 -15.34
N THR A 383 3.83 -20.65 -15.66
CA THR A 383 3.78 -21.75 -14.67
C THR A 383 5.13 -22.15 -14.11
N LEU A 384 6.22 -21.60 -14.63
CA LEU A 384 7.58 -21.94 -14.20
C LEU A 384 8.12 -20.85 -13.28
N ARG A 385 8.47 -21.22 -12.04
CA ARG A 385 9.22 -20.40 -11.09
C ARG A 385 10.69 -20.30 -11.53
N THR A 386 10.91 -19.88 -12.78
CA THR A 386 12.25 -19.67 -13.35
C THR A 386 12.36 -18.22 -13.80
N PRO A 387 13.51 -17.58 -13.60
CA PRO A 387 13.77 -16.25 -14.13
C PRO A 387 13.52 -16.24 -15.63
N GLN A 388 12.68 -15.31 -16.09
CA GLN A 388 12.42 -15.09 -17.50
C GLN A 388 12.81 -13.66 -17.83
N SER A 389 13.82 -13.48 -18.70
CA SER A 389 14.13 -12.17 -19.25
C SER A 389 13.01 -11.77 -20.20
N MET A 390 12.18 -10.83 -19.76
CA MET A 390 11.11 -10.25 -20.57
C MET A 390 11.25 -8.73 -20.53
N PRO A 391 11.27 -8.07 -21.69
CA PRO A 391 11.08 -6.63 -21.73
C PRO A 391 9.59 -6.36 -21.38
N ILE A 392 9.27 -6.32 -20.09
CA ILE A 392 7.97 -5.94 -19.62
C ILE A 392 7.97 -4.43 -19.55
N PHE A 393 7.22 -3.79 -20.44
CA PHE A 393 7.16 -2.34 -20.52
C PHE A 393 8.52 -1.64 -20.78
N ALA A 394 9.39 -2.23 -21.61
CA ALA A 394 10.56 -1.51 -22.11
C ALA A 394 10.11 -0.13 -22.60
N GLN A 395 10.55 0.92 -21.94
CA GLN A 395 10.41 2.24 -22.52
C GLN A 395 11.29 2.27 -23.76
N PRO A 396 10.79 2.63 -24.96
CA PRO A 396 11.62 2.62 -26.19
C PRO A 396 12.89 3.47 -26.07
N GLU A 397 12.92 4.37 -25.11
CA GLU A 397 14.00 5.34 -24.87
C GLU A 397 14.89 4.96 -23.68
N ALA A 398 14.46 4.02 -22.83
CA ALA A 398 15.24 3.59 -21.67
C ALA A 398 16.00 2.31 -21.99
N LYS A 399 17.29 2.30 -21.65
CA LYS A 399 18.16 1.10 -21.70
C LYS A 399 17.84 0.11 -20.56
N ASP A 400 16.61 0.15 -20.07
CA ASP A 400 16.18 -0.64 -18.93
C ASP A 400 15.78 -2.05 -19.34
N THR A 401 16.13 -3.00 -18.52
CA THR A 401 15.66 -4.38 -18.65
C THR A 401 14.79 -4.70 -17.43
N VAL A 402 13.74 -5.49 -17.63
CA VAL A 402 12.95 -6.03 -16.52
C VAL A 402 12.91 -7.54 -16.64
N THR A 403 13.36 -8.22 -15.61
CA THR A 403 13.36 -9.67 -15.52
C THR A 403 12.29 -10.11 -14.52
N PHE A 404 11.44 -11.06 -14.90
CA PHE A 404 10.52 -11.73 -14.00
C PHE A 404 11.24 -12.89 -13.32
N GLU A 405 11.49 -12.76 -12.02
CA GLU A 405 12.42 -13.64 -11.31
C GLU A 405 11.71 -14.80 -10.61
N SER A 406 10.57 -14.52 -9.97
CA SER A 406 9.86 -15.50 -9.15
C SER A 406 8.40 -15.10 -8.97
N TYR A 407 7.53 -16.09 -8.65
CA TYR A 407 6.16 -15.86 -8.26
C TYR A 407 5.58 -17.02 -7.44
N ASP A 408 4.55 -16.70 -6.66
CA ASP A 408 3.65 -17.65 -6.02
C ASP A 408 2.21 -17.17 -6.18
N ASP A 409 1.38 -17.96 -6.86
CA ASP A 409 -0.03 -17.67 -7.09
C ASP A 409 -0.96 -18.74 -6.49
N VAL A 410 -0.40 -19.55 -5.57
CA VAL A 410 -1.10 -20.69 -4.96
C VAL A 410 -1.14 -20.64 -3.44
N ASN A 411 -0.24 -19.87 -2.81
CA ASN A 411 -0.18 -19.73 -1.36
C ASN A 411 -0.41 -18.29 -0.94
N TYR A 412 -1.02 -18.11 0.22
CA TYR A 412 -0.95 -16.86 0.97
C TYR A 412 0.44 -16.69 1.56
N GLY A 413 0.82 -15.47 1.91
CA GLY A 413 2.15 -15.24 2.44
C GLY A 413 2.45 -13.78 2.74
N TYR A 414 3.69 -13.54 3.16
CA TYR A 414 4.18 -12.22 3.53
C TYR A 414 5.67 -12.07 3.22
N LEU A 415 6.16 -10.86 3.32
CA LEU A 415 7.58 -10.54 3.27
C LEU A 415 8.12 -10.37 4.68
N ARG A 416 9.26 -11.00 4.95
CA ARG A 416 10.14 -10.70 6.08
C ARG A 416 11.32 -9.91 5.54
N ILE A 417 11.49 -8.69 6.00
CA ILE A 417 12.49 -7.76 5.46
C ILE A 417 13.50 -7.42 6.54
N LEU A 418 14.77 -7.45 6.19
CA LEU A 418 15.90 -7.18 7.04
C LEU A 418 16.75 -6.07 6.43
N ALA A 419 16.98 -5.00 7.19
CA ALA A 419 17.81 -3.89 6.75
C ALA A 419 18.90 -3.59 7.77
N ASN A 420 20.10 -3.29 7.27
CA ASN A 420 21.23 -2.81 8.03
C ASN A 420 21.94 -1.68 7.25
N PRO A 421 23.05 -1.09 7.72
CA PRO A 421 23.72 0.00 6.99
C PRO A 421 24.23 -0.36 5.59
N THR A 422 24.38 -1.64 5.26
CA THR A 422 25.02 -2.09 4.01
C THR A 422 24.11 -2.89 3.10
N GLN A 423 23.09 -3.57 3.64
CA GLN A 423 22.26 -4.50 2.88
C GLN A 423 20.78 -4.35 3.23
N LEU A 424 19.95 -4.56 2.21
CA LEU A 424 18.52 -4.80 2.31
C LEU A 424 18.25 -6.23 1.84
N ARG A 425 17.75 -7.09 2.72
CA ARG A 425 17.28 -8.43 2.36
C ARG A 425 15.77 -8.50 2.44
N ILE A 426 15.13 -9.00 1.39
CA ILE A 426 13.70 -9.21 1.28
C ILE A 426 13.47 -10.69 1.08
N GLU A 427 12.69 -11.32 1.96
CA GLU A 427 12.38 -12.74 1.98
C GLU A 427 10.87 -12.92 1.79
N TYR A 428 10.45 -13.82 0.92
CA TYR A 428 9.07 -14.24 0.79
C TYR A 428 8.85 -15.54 1.53
N HIS A 429 7.83 -15.58 2.39
CA HIS A 429 7.43 -16.71 3.19
C HIS A 429 5.98 -17.10 2.88
N PRO A 430 5.72 -18.24 2.22
CA PRO A 430 4.37 -18.77 2.09
C PRO A 430 3.84 -19.22 3.45
N ALA A 431 2.55 -19.05 3.67
CA ALA A 431 1.90 -19.33 4.94
C ALA A 431 1.42 -20.78 5.09
N SER A 432 1.40 -21.54 4.00
CA SER A 432 0.79 -22.88 3.93
C SER A 432 1.39 -23.94 4.88
N ASP A 433 2.55 -23.69 5.47
CA ASP A 433 3.19 -24.60 6.43
C ASP A 433 2.89 -24.27 7.90
N GLY A 434 2.06 -23.26 8.17
CA GLY A 434 1.64 -22.90 9.52
C GLY A 434 2.78 -22.51 10.46
N GLY A 435 3.91 -22.04 9.94
CA GLY A 435 5.07 -21.63 10.75
C GLY A 435 6.09 -22.73 11.00
N GLN A 436 5.98 -23.88 10.33
CA GLN A 436 6.91 -25.00 10.54
C GLN A 436 8.29 -24.73 9.96
N THR A 437 8.40 -23.94 8.90
CA THR A 437 9.72 -23.55 8.36
C THR A 437 9.91 -22.05 8.38
N LYS A 438 11.15 -21.63 8.63
CA LYS A 438 11.60 -20.24 8.55
C LYS A 438 12.46 -19.97 7.31
N THR A 439 12.64 -20.98 6.46
CA THR A 439 13.35 -20.83 5.20
C THR A 439 12.45 -20.11 4.20
N PRO A 440 12.88 -18.99 3.62
CA PRO A 440 12.11 -18.31 2.60
C PRO A 440 12.02 -19.13 1.31
N ASP A 441 10.88 -19.06 0.63
CA ASP A 441 10.70 -19.69 -0.67
C ASP A 441 11.41 -18.90 -1.79
N ASP A 442 11.51 -17.58 -1.62
CA ASP A 442 12.27 -16.70 -2.50
C ASP A 442 12.90 -15.54 -1.70
N SER A 443 14.01 -15.02 -2.20
CA SER A 443 14.66 -13.88 -1.57
C SER A 443 15.49 -13.05 -2.55
N ALA A 444 15.64 -11.76 -2.22
CA ALA A 444 16.55 -10.84 -2.88
C ALA A 444 17.34 -10.05 -1.84
N THR A 445 18.63 -9.85 -2.08
CA THR A 445 19.48 -9.01 -1.24
C THR A 445 20.11 -7.92 -2.09
N VAL A 446 19.95 -6.67 -1.68
CA VAL A 446 20.50 -5.49 -2.34
C VAL A 446 21.66 -4.96 -1.51
N ASP A 447 22.82 -4.77 -2.11
CA ASP A 447 23.91 -3.97 -1.55
C ASP A 447 23.55 -2.49 -1.68
N LEU A 448 23.47 -1.77 -0.56
CA LEU A 448 22.94 -0.40 -0.54
C LEU A 448 23.88 0.61 -1.20
N ALA A 449 25.18 0.35 -1.21
CA ALA A 449 26.15 1.27 -1.79
C ALA A 449 26.15 1.22 -3.32
N SER A 450 26.10 0.01 -3.89
CA SER A 450 26.09 -0.19 -5.34
C SER A 450 24.68 -0.15 -5.95
N GLY A 451 23.66 -0.48 -5.15
CA GLY A 451 22.29 -0.70 -5.60
C GLY A 451 22.17 -1.95 -6.49
N THR A 452 23.00 -2.97 -6.28
CA THR A 452 22.98 -4.22 -7.06
C THR A 452 22.58 -5.41 -6.20
N LEU A 453 22.05 -6.45 -6.83
CA LEU A 453 21.75 -7.71 -6.17
C LEU A 453 23.03 -8.46 -5.81
N VAL A 454 23.08 -8.96 -4.58
CA VAL A 454 24.23 -9.70 -4.03
C VAL A 454 23.77 -10.94 -3.26
N HIS A 455 24.72 -11.83 -2.93
CA HIS A 455 24.47 -12.87 -1.94
C HIS A 455 24.34 -12.26 -0.53
N TYR A 456 23.41 -12.79 0.24
CA TYR A 456 23.22 -12.34 1.61
C TYR A 456 24.41 -12.73 2.49
N THR A 457 24.90 -11.77 3.26
CA THR A 457 25.90 -12.00 4.30
C THR A 457 25.25 -11.59 5.63
N PRO A 458 25.00 -12.54 6.56
CA PRO A 458 24.45 -12.20 7.87
C PRO A 458 25.33 -11.16 8.58
N PRO A 459 24.74 -10.25 9.35
CA PRO A 459 25.51 -9.39 10.25
C PRO A 459 26.30 -10.25 11.25
N ALA A 460 27.50 -9.77 11.62
CA ALA A 460 28.40 -10.44 12.55
C ALA A 460 27.89 -10.40 13.99
#